data_225c689685818b462f4b33d4cb754bca
#
_entry.id   225c689685818b462f4b33d4cb754bca
#
_cell.length_a   1.000
_cell.length_b   1.000
_cell.length_c   1.000
_cell.angle_alpha   90.00
_cell.angle_beta   90.00
_cell.angle_gamma   90.00
#
_symmetry.space_group_name_H-M   'P 1'
#
loop_
_entity.id
_entity.type
_entity.pdbx_description
1 polymer ?
#
loop_
_entity_poly.entity_id
_entity_poly.type
_entity_poly.pdbx_seq_one_letter_code
_entity_poly.pdbx_strand_id
1 'polypeptide(L)'
;MASTQLQIGRDVANYAEGIRADLRRAPSIIGVGEMRDLETFQAAVLAGQVGHFNLSTLHIHSPGEAIPRCLTMVPSEMREATAHDLLSVLQYIIVQKLLRTTDGKRQAVREYIIFDDGLRAKLASMPYPEWGRHIDSIIRLEQRRFADQAWRLHLEGRIDRRELAVAMTASQLRELEQRAV
;
A
#
# COMPACT_ATOMS: atom_id res chain seq x y z
N MET A 1 -24.47 11.09 0.39
CA MET A 1 -23.99 9.79 0.88
C MET A 1 -23.87 9.90 2.40
N ALA A 2 -24.57 9.05 3.18
CA ALA A 2 -24.41 9.05 4.64
C ALA A 2 -23.17 8.25 5.00
N SER A 3 -22.29 8.81 5.84
CA SER A 3 -21.15 8.09 6.41
C SER A 3 -21.45 7.80 7.88
N THR A 4 -21.14 6.58 8.33
CA THR A 4 -21.18 6.21 9.75
C THR A 4 -19.76 5.98 10.21
N GLN A 5 -19.40 6.55 11.35
CA GLN A 5 -18.11 6.32 11.99
C GLN A 5 -18.34 5.58 13.30
N LEU A 6 -17.63 4.46 13.49
CA LEU A 6 -17.65 3.67 14.72
C LEU A 6 -16.34 3.95 15.50
N GLN A 7 -16.48 4.26 16.78
CA GLN A 7 -15.34 4.46 17.67
C GLN A 7 -15.07 3.19 18.46
N ILE A 8 -13.83 2.68 18.35
CA ILE A 8 -13.37 1.54 19.13
C ILE A 8 -13.42 1.89 20.63
N GLY A 9 -13.94 0.97 21.42
CA GLY A 9 -14.11 1.12 22.88
C GLY A 9 -15.38 1.87 23.30
N ARG A 10 -16.13 2.48 22.35
CA ARG A 10 -17.41 3.12 22.61
C ARG A 10 -18.56 2.43 21.88
N ASP A 11 -18.43 2.27 20.58
CA ASP A 11 -19.48 1.75 19.70
C ASP A 11 -19.28 0.27 19.37
N VAL A 12 -18.02 -0.17 19.33
CA VAL A 12 -17.58 -1.56 19.10
C VAL A 12 -16.32 -1.84 19.91
N ALA A 13 -16.06 -3.11 20.26
CA ALA A 13 -14.93 -3.47 21.10
C ALA A 13 -13.59 -3.42 20.34
N ASN A 14 -13.57 -3.81 19.05
CA ASN A 14 -12.38 -3.84 18.21
C ASN A 14 -12.73 -3.63 16.73
N TYR A 15 -11.72 -3.50 15.87
CA TYR A 15 -11.90 -3.29 14.43
C TYR A 15 -12.59 -4.46 13.74
N ALA A 16 -12.27 -5.71 14.13
CA ALA A 16 -12.87 -6.91 13.53
C ALA A 16 -14.39 -6.99 13.79
N GLU A 17 -14.82 -6.63 15.00
CA GLU A 17 -16.24 -6.53 15.34
C GLU A 17 -16.91 -5.40 14.53
N GLY A 18 -16.25 -4.25 14.38
CA GLY A 18 -16.72 -3.14 13.56
C GLY A 18 -16.94 -3.55 12.11
N ILE A 19 -15.97 -4.24 11.50
CA ILE A 19 -16.10 -4.75 10.13
C ILE A 19 -17.29 -5.73 10.01
N ARG A 20 -17.43 -6.69 10.93
CA ARG A 20 -18.55 -7.65 10.93
C ARG A 20 -19.91 -6.95 11.09
N ALA A 21 -19.98 -5.90 11.89
CA ALA A 21 -21.21 -5.10 12.04
C ALA A 21 -21.52 -4.32 10.76
N ASP A 22 -20.52 -3.78 10.09
CA ASP A 22 -20.68 -3.05 8.83
C ASP A 22 -21.11 -3.97 7.68
N LEU A 23 -20.63 -5.23 7.61
CA LEU A 23 -21.08 -6.19 6.60
C LEU A 23 -22.62 -6.38 6.60
N ARG A 24 -23.26 -6.29 7.78
CA ARG A 24 -24.73 -6.38 7.90
C ARG A 24 -25.47 -5.14 7.40
N ARG A 25 -24.76 -4.02 7.28
CA ARG A 25 -25.32 -2.74 6.79
C ARG A 25 -25.14 -2.54 5.29
N ALA A 26 -24.41 -3.47 4.63
CA ALA A 26 -24.09 -3.44 3.20
C ALA A 26 -23.54 -2.08 2.71
N PRO A 27 -22.50 -1.51 3.33
CA PRO A 27 -21.93 -0.23 2.91
C PRO A 27 -21.21 -0.39 1.58
N SER A 28 -21.12 0.70 0.80
CA SER A 28 -20.34 0.70 -0.43
C SER A 28 -18.83 0.62 -0.17
N ILE A 29 -18.37 1.20 0.96
CA ILE A 29 -16.95 1.27 1.33
C ILE A 29 -16.83 1.06 2.84
N ILE A 30 -15.90 0.23 3.27
CA ILE A 30 -15.49 0.05 4.66
C ILE A 30 -14.11 0.66 4.85
N GLY A 31 -13.99 1.68 5.71
CA GLY A 31 -12.71 2.27 6.09
C GLY A 31 -12.22 1.68 7.40
N VAL A 32 -11.11 0.94 7.39
CA VAL A 32 -10.42 0.45 8.58
C VAL A 32 -9.21 1.33 8.83
N GLY A 33 -9.18 2.03 9.97
CA GLY A 33 -8.13 3.00 10.27
C GLY A 33 -6.73 2.41 10.14
N GLU A 34 -6.51 1.22 10.74
CA GLU A 34 -5.23 0.51 10.65
C GLU A 34 -5.41 -0.99 10.90
N MET A 35 -4.68 -1.82 10.15
CA MET A 35 -4.59 -3.26 10.42
C MET A 35 -3.39 -3.55 11.31
N ARG A 36 -3.63 -3.89 12.58
CA ARG A 36 -2.58 -4.15 13.59
C ARG A 36 -2.52 -5.60 14.06
N ASP A 37 -3.57 -6.36 13.85
CA ASP A 37 -3.72 -7.71 14.37
C ASP A 37 -4.35 -8.66 13.35
N LEU A 38 -4.18 -9.95 13.58
CA LEU A 38 -4.66 -11.01 12.71
C LEU A 38 -6.18 -10.99 12.53
N GLU A 39 -6.93 -10.75 13.60
CA GLU A 39 -8.39 -10.78 13.56
C GLU A 39 -8.97 -9.68 12.67
N THR A 40 -8.43 -8.45 12.80
CA THR A 40 -8.78 -7.31 11.95
C THR A 40 -8.42 -7.59 10.48
N PHE A 41 -7.22 -8.14 10.24
CA PHE A 41 -6.75 -8.48 8.90
C PHE A 41 -7.65 -9.53 8.25
N GLN A 42 -7.96 -10.63 8.94
CA GLN A 42 -8.85 -11.68 8.42
C GLN A 42 -10.27 -11.16 8.14
N ALA A 43 -10.81 -10.31 9.03
CA ALA A 43 -12.13 -9.71 8.83
C ALA A 43 -12.15 -8.80 7.59
N ALA A 44 -11.08 -8.03 7.34
CA ALA A 44 -10.97 -7.19 6.14
C ALA A 44 -10.86 -8.02 4.86
N VAL A 45 -10.06 -9.10 4.85
CA VAL A 45 -9.95 -10.02 3.71
C VAL A 45 -11.30 -10.65 3.41
N LEU A 46 -11.99 -11.18 4.44
CA LEU A 46 -13.33 -11.76 4.30
C LEU A 46 -14.33 -10.74 3.72
N ALA A 47 -14.33 -9.50 4.21
CA ALA A 47 -15.20 -8.46 3.69
C ALA A 47 -14.95 -8.19 2.20
N GLY A 48 -13.67 -8.24 1.76
CA GLY A 48 -13.31 -8.16 0.35
C GLY A 48 -13.83 -9.34 -0.47
N GLN A 49 -13.71 -10.56 0.06
CA GLN A 49 -14.19 -11.79 -0.61
C GLN A 49 -15.71 -11.83 -0.80
N VAL A 50 -16.48 -11.21 0.12
CA VAL A 50 -17.94 -11.08 -0.02
C VAL A 50 -18.36 -9.82 -0.79
N GLY A 51 -17.44 -9.13 -1.45
CA GLY A 51 -17.72 -8.08 -2.42
C GLY A 51 -17.72 -6.65 -1.86
N HIS A 52 -17.29 -6.42 -0.62
CA HIS A 52 -17.17 -5.08 -0.07
C HIS A 52 -15.82 -4.45 -0.41
N PHE A 53 -15.84 -3.18 -0.82
CA PHE A 53 -14.63 -2.42 -1.01
C PHE A 53 -14.07 -1.94 0.33
N ASN A 54 -12.84 -2.38 0.68
CA ASN A 54 -12.18 -2.02 1.93
C ASN A 54 -10.98 -1.12 1.68
N LEU A 55 -10.81 -0.12 2.55
CA LEU A 55 -9.63 0.72 2.63
C LEU A 55 -8.99 0.57 4.00
N SER A 56 -7.68 0.36 4.06
CA SER A 56 -6.94 0.34 5.31
C SER A 56 -5.56 0.95 5.14
N THR A 57 -4.90 1.27 6.25
CA THR A 57 -3.53 1.79 6.26
C THR A 57 -2.57 0.80 6.89
N LEU A 58 -1.32 0.84 6.42
CA LEU A 58 -0.18 0.07 6.91
C LEU A 58 1.04 0.98 7.03
N HIS A 59 1.92 0.68 7.99
CA HIS A 59 3.23 1.30 8.07
C HIS A 59 4.24 0.52 7.22
N ILE A 60 4.46 0.99 5.98
CA ILE A 60 5.36 0.40 4.98
C ILE A 60 6.10 1.49 4.22
N HIS A 61 7.22 1.14 3.61
CA HIS A 61 8.08 2.06 2.86
C HIS A 61 8.02 1.89 1.35
N SER A 62 7.59 0.71 0.87
CA SER A 62 7.34 0.43 -0.56
C SER A 62 6.09 -0.43 -0.72
N PRO A 63 5.43 -0.43 -1.90
CA PRO A 63 4.31 -1.33 -2.17
C PRO A 63 4.65 -2.81 -2.05
N GLY A 64 5.89 -3.21 -2.37
CA GLY A 64 6.35 -4.59 -2.24
C GLY A 64 6.41 -5.09 -0.80
N GLU A 65 6.45 -4.19 0.20
CA GLU A 65 6.44 -4.57 1.62
C GLU A 65 5.02 -4.89 2.15
N ALA A 66 3.96 -4.51 1.44
CA ALA A 66 2.60 -4.60 1.97
C ALA A 66 2.18 -6.04 2.28
N ILE A 67 2.30 -6.95 1.31
CA ILE A 67 1.90 -8.35 1.48
C ILE A 67 2.74 -9.04 2.56
N PRO A 68 4.10 -9.00 2.51
CA PRO A 68 4.92 -9.52 3.59
C PRO A 68 4.55 -8.96 4.97
N ARG A 69 4.28 -7.65 5.06
CA ARG A 69 3.89 -7.00 6.31
C ARG A 69 2.57 -7.55 6.87
N CYS A 70 1.54 -7.73 6.03
CA CYS A 70 0.30 -8.38 6.43
C CYS A 70 0.54 -9.80 6.95
N LEU A 71 1.39 -10.57 6.25
CA LEU A 71 1.68 -11.96 6.61
C LEU A 71 2.51 -12.12 7.89
N THR A 72 3.14 -11.05 8.41
CA THR A 72 3.79 -11.13 9.75
C THR A 72 2.79 -11.36 10.87
N MET A 73 1.52 -10.99 10.69
CA MET A 73 0.45 -11.22 11.66
C MET A 73 -0.11 -12.64 11.60
N VAL A 74 0.26 -13.43 10.58
CA VAL A 74 -0.30 -14.75 10.28
C VAL A 74 0.65 -15.85 10.76
N PRO A 75 0.17 -16.89 11.45
CA PRO A 75 0.97 -18.08 11.76
C PRO A 75 1.64 -18.67 10.52
N SER A 76 2.86 -19.18 10.67
CA SER A 76 3.70 -19.62 9.54
C SER A 76 3.02 -20.63 8.62
N GLU A 77 2.29 -21.58 9.21
CA GLU A 77 1.58 -22.66 8.53
C GLU A 77 0.39 -22.20 7.68
N MET A 78 -0.12 -21.00 7.94
CA MET A 78 -1.27 -20.41 7.22
C MET A 78 -0.87 -19.36 6.19
N ARG A 79 0.39 -18.92 6.17
CA ARG A 79 0.81 -17.75 5.37
C ARG A 79 0.59 -17.90 3.88
N GLU A 80 0.86 -19.08 3.33
CA GLU A 80 0.71 -19.32 1.90
C GLU A 80 -0.76 -19.21 1.46
N ALA A 81 -1.66 -19.90 2.14
CA ALA A 81 -3.09 -19.82 1.88
C ALA A 81 -3.61 -18.38 2.05
N THR A 82 -3.23 -17.73 3.15
CA THR A 82 -3.63 -16.34 3.43
C THR A 82 -3.06 -15.34 2.44
N ALA A 83 -1.85 -15.57 1.89
CA ALA A 83 -1.29 -14.74 0.84
C ALA A 83 -2.14 -14.79 -0.44
N HIS A 84 -2.60 -15.98 -0.85
CA HIS A 84 -3.49 -16.16 -1.98
C HIS A 84 -4.89 -15.56 -1.74
N ASP A 85 -5.44 -15.71 -0.52
CA ASP A 85 -6.70 -15.06 -0.14
C ASP A 85 -6.58 -13.53 -0.26
N LEU A 86 -5.52 -12.94 0.29
CA LEU A 86 -5.26 -11.52 0.17
C LEU A 86 -5.10 -11.09 -1.29
N LEU A 87 -4.32 -11.83 -2.09
CA LEU A 87 -4.11 -11.53 -3.52
C LEU A 87 -5.43 -11.50 -4.29
N SER A 88 -6.39 -12.37 -3.94
CA SER A 88 -7.69 -12.46 -4.62
C SER A 88 -8.53 -11.18 -4.46
N VAL A 89 -8.38 -10.45 -3.36
CA VAL A 89 -9.19 -9.26 -3.03
C VAL A 89 -8.44 -7.93 -3.17
N LEU A 90 -7.10 -7.97 -3.22
CA LEU A 90 -6.26 -6.78 -3.25
C LEU A 90 -6.42 -6.06 -4.59
N GLN A 91 -6.83 -4.79 -4.55
CA GLN A 91 -7.06 -3.98 -5.76
C GLN A 91 -5.87 -3.07 -6.06
N TYR A 92 -5.35 -2.38 -5.05
CA TYR A 92 -4.18 -1.53 -5.19
C TYR A 92 -3.46 -1.32 -3.86
N ILE A 93 -2.20 -1.00 -3.94
CA ILE A 93 -1.37 -0.53 -2.84
C ILE A 93 -0.82 0.83 -3.24
N ILE A 94 -0.94 1.82 -2.34
CA ILE A 94 -0.40 3.17 -2.54
C ILE A 94 0.44 3.53 -1.33
N VAL A 95 1.70 3.88 -1.57
CA VAL A 95 2.60 4.45 -0.55
C VAL A 95 2.86 5.90 -0.92
N GLN A 96 2.81 6.81 0.05
CA GLN A 96 2.93 8.25 -0.19
C GLN A 96 3.98 8.88 0.70
N LYS A 97 4.74 9.81 0.13
CA LYS A 97 5.61 10.75 0.86
C LYS A 97 5.22 12.19 0.52
N LEU A 98 5.44 13.09 1.46
CA LEU A 98 5.22 14.53 1.26
C LEU A 98 6.58 15.24 1.23
N LEU A 99 6.88 15.88 0.11
CA LEU A 99 8.09 16.69 -0.08
C LEU A 99 7.76 18.17 0.09
N ARG A 100 8.69 18.95 0.65
CA ARG A 100 8.56 20.40 0.73
C ARG A 100 8.86 21.02 -0.63
N THR A 101 7.99 21.92 -1.07
CA THR A 101 8.17 22.66 -2.32
C THR A 101 8.86 24.00 -2.07
N THR A 102 9.48 24.56 -3.12
CA THR A 102 10.18 25.84 -3.07
C THR A 102 9.25 27.02 -2.73
N ASP A 103 7.94 26.88 -2.96
CA ASP A 103 6.90 27.86 -2.59
C ASP A 103 6.34 27.65 -1.17
N GLY A 104 6.99 26.82 -0.36
CA GLY A 104 6.64 26.59 1.05
C GLY A 104 5.48 25.62 1.29
N LYS A 105 4.94 24.99 0.22
CA LYS A 105 3.87 23.98 0.33
C LYS A 105 4.40 22.55 0.46
N ARG A 106 3.53 21.59 0.23
CA ARG A 106 3.82 20.14 0.20
C ARG A 106 3.38 19.57 -1.14
N GLN A 107 4.25 18.74 -1.71
CA GLN A 107 3.94 17.94 -2.90
C GLN A 107 3.95 16.46 -2.51
N ALA A 108 2.86 15.76 -2.80
CA ALA A 108 2.80 14.32 -2.64
C ALA A 108 3.49 13.62 -3.82
N VAL A 109 4.37 12.68 -3.51
CA VAL A 109 4.90 11.68 -4.44
C VAL A 109 4.41 10.31 -3.99
N ARG A 110 4.11 9.41 -4.95
CA ARG A 110 3.47 8.12 -4.65
C ARG A 110 4.11 7.00 -5.43
N GLU A 111 4.40 5.91 -4.73
CA GLU A 111 4.61 4.61 -5.35
C GLU A 111 3.31 3.82 -5.24
N TYR A 112 2.88 3.20 -6.33
CA TYR A 112 1.65 2.43 -6.32
C TYR A 112 1.69 1.27 -7.30
N ILE A 113 0.90 0.25 -7.00
CA ILE A 113 0.65 -0.90 -7.85
C ILE A 113 -0.85 -1.16 -7.94
N ILE A 114 -1.33 -1.49 -9.12
CA ILE A 114 -2.71 -1.92 -9.38
C ILE A 114 -2.67 -3.40 -9.68
N PHE A 115 -3.54 -4.17 -9.02
CA PHE A 115 -3.63 -5.62 -9.18
C PHE A 115 -4.67 -5.94 -10.25
N ASP A 116 -4.23 -5.97 -11.50
CA ASP A 116 -5.01 -6.49 -12.61
C ASP A 116 -4.90 -8.02 -12.73
N ASP A 117 -5.66 -8.61 -13.63
CA ASP A 117 -5.67 -10.07 -13.82
C ASP A 117 -4.30 -10.62 -14.26
N GLY A 118 -3.54 -9.84 -15.06
CA GLY A 118 -2.20 -10.23 -15.51
C GLY A 118 -1.21 -10.31 -14.34
N LEU A 119 -1.20 -9.28 -13.48
CA LEU A 119 -0.35 -9.26 -12.29
C LEU A 119 -0.75 -10.36 -11.31
N ARG A 120 -2.07 -10.56 -11.07
CA ARG A 120 -2.55 -11.65 -10.20
C ARG A 120 -2.09 -13.01 -10.67
N ALA A 121 -2.28 -13.31 -11.97
CA ALA A 121 -1.84 -14.56 -12.57
C ALA A 121 -0.32 -14.75 -12.47
N LYS A 122 0.45 -13.68 -12.68
CA LYS A 122 1.90 -13.71 -12.57
C LYS A 122 2.35 -13.99 -11.13
N LEU A 123 1.78 -13.30 -10.14
CA LEU A 123 2.11 -13.52 -8.73
C LEU A 123 1.69 -14.93 -8.28
N ALA A 124 0.51 -15.40 -8.65
CA ALA A 124 0.04 -16.75 -8.34
C ALA A 124 0.93 -17.87 -8.93
N SER A 125 1.69 -17.59 -9.99
CA SER A 125 2.62 -18.54 -10.62
C SER A 125 4.00 -18.62 -9.96
N MET A 126 4.26 -17.84 -8.90
CA MET A 126 5.53 -17.82 -8.18
C MET A 126 5.33 -17.94 -6.66
N PRO A 127 6.36 -18.37 -5.88
CA PRO A 127 6.29 -18.42 -4.44
C PRO A 127 5.97 -17.05 -3.83
N TYR A 128 5.02 -17.00 -2.88
CA TYR A 128 4.61 -15.72 -2.27
C TYR A 128 5.75 -14.89 -1.64
N PRO A 129 6.85 -15.45 -1.12
CA PRO A 129 7.97 -14.66 -0.63
C PRO A 129 8.68 -13.82 -1.70
N GLU A 130 8.47 -14.12 -2.98
CA GLU A 130 9.05 -13.39 -4.11
C GLU A 130 8.17 -12.23 -4.59
N TRP A 131 6.89 -12.20 -4.20
CA TRP A 131 5.91 -11.22 -4.68
C TRP A 131 6.33 -9.78 -4.43
N GLY A 132 6.87 -9.48 -3.24
CA GLY A 132 7.31 -8.13 -2.90
C GLY A 132 8.39 -7.61 -3.83
N ARG A 133 9.43 -8.43 -4.09
CA ARG A 133 10.49 -8.08 -5.04
C ARG A 133 9.99 -7.89 -6.47
N HIS A 134 9.03 -8.72 -6.89
CA HIS A 134 8.43 -8.61 -8.21
C HIS A 134 7.63 -7.30 -8.34
N ILE A 135 6.81 -6.95 -7.36
CA ILE A 135 6.07 -5.68 -7.31
C ILE A 135 7.01 -4.47 -7.40
N ASP A 136 8.07 -4.44 -6.57
CA ASP A 136 9.03 -3.33 -6.57
C ASP A 136 9.80 -3.24 -7.90
N SER A 137 10.04 -4.38 -8.58
CA SER A 137 10.65 -4.40 -9.91
C SER A 137 9.77 -3.75 -10.98
N ILE A 138 8.45 -3.97 -10.94
CA ILE A 138 7.49 -3.34 -11.86
C ILE A 138 7.51 -1.82 -11.67
N ILE A 139 7.42 -1.35 -10.42
CA ILE A 139 7.45 0.08 -10.08
C ILE A 139 8.73 0.74 -10.58
N ARG A 140 9.87 0.03 -10.46
CA ARG A 140 11.17 0.49 -10.98
C ARG A 140 11.18 0.57 -12.51
N LEU A 141 10.73 -0.46 -13.19
CA LEU A 141 10.71 -0.52 -14.65
C LEU A 141 9.81 0.58 -15.26
N GLU A 142 8.70 0.87 -14.62
CA GLU A 142 7.75 1.91 -15.05
C GLU A 142 8.13 3.32 -14.56
N GLN A 143 9.30 3.48 -13.94
CA GLN A 143 9.81 4.77 -13.44
C GLN A 143 8.80 5.50 -12.52
N ARG A 144 8.12 4.74 -11.66
CA ARG A 144 7.14 5.25 -10.70
C ARG A 144 7.65 5.32 -9.26
N ARG A 145 8.97 5.11 -9.04
CA ARG A 145 9.57 5.23 -7.71
C ARG A 145 9.44 6.65 -7.16
N PHE A 146 9.48 6.80 -5.85
CA PHE A 146 9.65 8.12 -5.22
C PHE A 146 10.84 8.88 -5.79
N ALA A 147 11.95 8.18 -6.02
CA ALA A 147 13.16 8.73 -6.61
C ALA A 147 12.92 9.38 -7.99
N ASP A 148 12.22 8.67 -8.88
CA ASP A 148 11.96 9.15 -10.25
C ASP A 148 11.06 10.40 -10.24
N GLN A 149 10.05 10.43 -9.35
CA GLN A 149 9.14 11.56 -9.22
C GLN A 149 9.82 12.76 -8.55
N ALA A 150 10.58 12.56 -7.48
CA ALA A 150 11.31 13.62 -6.80
C ALA A 150 12.38 14.23 -7.71
N TRP A 151 13.09 13.40 -8.49
CA TRP A 151 14.07 13.87 -9.46
C TRP A 151 13.43 14.79 -10.51
N ARG A 152 12.27 14.39 -11.06
CA ARG A 152 11.52 15.24 -12.00
C ARG A 152 11.12 16.56 -11.38
N LEU A 153 10.56 16.56 -10.17
CA LEU A 153 10.19 17.78 -9.44
C LEU A 153 11.39 18.70 -9.16
N HIS A 154 12.57 18.11 -8.94
CA HIS A 154 13.81 18.88 -8.75
C HIS A 154 14.25 19.54 -10.06
N LEU A 155 14.23 18.82 -11.17
CA LEU A 155 14.57 19.39 -12.49
C LEU A 155 13.58 20.50 -12.91
N GLU A 156 12.31 20.40 -12.48
CA GLU A 156 11.28 21.43 -12.67
C GLU A 156 11.45 22.65 -11.71
N GLY A 157 12.44 22.63 -10.81
CA GLY A 157 12.66 23.68 -9.82
C GLY A 157 11.61 23.72 -8.69
N ARG A 158 10.77 22.70 -8.56
CA ARG A 158 9.66 22.65 -7.60
C ARG A 158 10.07 22.20 -6.22
N ILE A 159 11.17 21.48 -6.08
CA ILE A 159 11.76 21.07 -4.81
C ILE A 159 13.27 21.31 -4.78
N ASP A 160 13.80 21.62 -3.61
CA ASP A 160 15.23 21.77 -3.38
C ASP A 160 15.96 20.42 -3.45
N ARG A 161 17.27 20.45 -3.81
CA ARG A 161 18.12 19.26 -3.84
C ARG A 161 18.12 18.48 -2.52
N ARG A 162 18.06 19.19 -1.37
CA ARG A 162 18.02 18.55 -0.05
C ARG A 162 16.76 17.69 0.19
N GLU A 163 15.65 17.99 -0.48
CA GLU A 163 14.41 17.19 -0.38
C GLU A 163 14.53 15.83 -1.10
N LEU A 164 15.50 15.68 -2.02
CA LEU A 164 15.76 14.38 -2.66
C LEU A 164 16.11 13.29 -1.65
N ALA A 165 16.80 13.63 -0.55
CA ALA A 165 17.16 12.67 0.51
C ALA A 165 15.94 12.09 1.25
N VAL A 166 14.77 12.73 1.18
CA VAL A 166 13.51 12.21 1.74
C VAL A 166 12.94 11.10 0.84
N ALA A 167 13.16 11.21 -0.47
CA ALA A 167 12.53 10.35 -1.49
C ALA A 167 13.45 9.24 -1.99
N MET A 168 14.77 9.39 -1.89
CA MET A 168 15.73 8.47 -2.50
C MET A 168 17.00 8.29 -1.68
N THR A 169 17.70 7.18 -1.94
CA THR A 169 19.05 6.89 -1.42
C THR A 169 20.11 7.59 -2.26
N ALA A 170 21.33 7.73 -1.70
CA ALA A 170 22.47 8.26 -2.45
C ALA A 170 22.82 7.45 -3.71
N SER A 171 22.56 6.13 -3.70
CA SER A 171 22.78 5.27 -4.87
C SER A 171 21.77 5.58 -5.98
N GLN A 172 20.49 5.75 -5.64
CA GLN A 172 19.44 6.12 -6.59
C GLN A 172 19.67 7.52 -7.18
N LEU A 173 20.16 8.46 -6.38
CA LEU A 173 20.53 9.79 -6.87
C LEU A 173 21.63 9.71 -7.94
N ARG A 174 22.72 8.98 -7.67
CA ARG A 174 23.79 8.77 -8.65
C ARG A 174 23.30 8.11 -9.94
N GLU A 175 22.41 7.10 -9.82
CA GLU A 175 21.80 6.44 -10.98
C GLU A 175 21.01 7.45 -11.85
N LEU A 176 20.27 8.35 -11.26
CA LEU A 176 19.47 9.34 -11.96
C LEU A 176 20.34 10.46 -12.57
N GLU A 177 21.36 10.92 -11.85
CA GLU A 177 22.34 11.91 -12.38
C GLU A 177 23.08 11.37 -13.62
N GLN A 178 23.46 10.09 -13.63
CA GLN A 178 24.11 9.44 -14.78
C GLN A 178 23.21 9.27 -16.00
N ARG A 179 21.89 9.14 -15.79
CA ARG A 179 20.90 9.05 -16.89
C ARG A 179 20.55 10.40 -17.51
N ALA A 180 20.84 11.49 -16.81
CA ALA A 180 20.52 12.84 -17.24
C ALA A 180 21.64 13.49 -18.10
N VAL A 181 22.78 12.81 -18.23
CA VAL A 181 23.93 13.16 -19.09
C VAL A 181 23.81 12.40 -20.42
#